data_c63806d2ed336d014e063e1c98c8d528
#
_entry.id   c63806d2ed336d014e063e1c98c8d528
#
_cell.length_a   1.000
_cell.length_b   1.000
_cell.length_c   1.000
_cell.angle_alpha   90.00
_cell.angle_beta   90.00
_cell.angle_gamma   90.00
#
_symmetry.space_group_name_H-M   'P 1'
#
loop_
_entity.id
_entity.type
_entity.pdbx_description
1 polymer ?
#
loop_
_entity_poly.entity_id
_entity_poly.type
_entity_poly.pdbx_seq_one_letter_code
_entity_poly.pdbx_strand_id
1 'polypeptide(L)'
;TLRLKTLCMLLLFLGVRYTSFAQEELKVSGVVKDAKSKPLAGVLVSVKGTSSSTHTDFEGMYTLTLTKGQTLVFSLQGLQTQELMPTSATVDVVLLPQEDKNAKKEAATPMNTNTRGQTSISGETKPLWVLNGVILQDEIDLKPEDLVSDDAKMLIAAAIPGLTAESIDSFRVLKDASATALYGPRAIAGVVVVTTKKGTAGSSSITYTNESTFRFIPTYGQYNIMNSQDQMSVIQELMQGGHYEFQTVVTQKNKGVVGKMYELFYELDQNGNSQVLNTEAGRRAYLQAAERRNTNWFKELFQTSVMQNHTLSFSSGSQKSTYYASLSVLTDPGWQKGNSLNQYSGNLNANYNLSSKVRLNVITDLSYRDQTTPIQDMYNYALTRSRVLDAKQYYTMNYAPY
;
A
#
# COMPACT_ATOMS: atom_id res chain seq x y z
N THR A 1 1.22 -4.05 40.60
CA THR A 1 1.77 -3.92 39.24
C THR A 1 0.96 -3.00 38.34
N LEU A 2 -0.36 -2.79 38.61
CA LEU A 2 -1.23 -1.91 37.84
C LEU A 2 -0.97 -0.42 38.15
N ARG A 3 -0.59 -0.10 39.39
CA ARG A 3 -0.34 1.28 39.85
C ARG A 3 0.99 1.88 39.34
N LEU A 4 1.96 1.06 38.96
CA LEU A 4 3.23 1.54 38.39
C LEU A 4 3.09 1.92 36.91
N LYS A 5 2.24 1.23 36.15
CA LYS A 5 1.96 1.53 34.73
C LYS A 5 1.18 2.84 34.56
N THR A 6 0.22 3.14 35.47
CA THR A 6 -0.51 4.40 35.48
C THR A 6 0.35 5.58 35.90
N LEU A 7 1.32 5.39 36.81
CA LEU A 7 2.24 6.44 37.22
C LEU A 7 3.25 6.80 36.13
N CYS A 8 3.77 5.81 35.37
CA CYS A 8 4.62 6.08 34.20
C CYS A 8 3.88 6.78 33.06
N MET A 9 2.60 6.45 32.86
CA MET A 9 1.78 7.11 31.84
C MET A 9 1.45 8.57 32.21
N LEU A 10 1.28 8.87 33.50
CA LEU A 10 1.01 10.24 34.00
C LEU A 10 2.25 11.13 33.96
N LEU A 11 3.44 10.58 34.16
CA LEU A 11 4.72 11.32 34.08
C LEU A 11 5.13 11.67 32.64
N LEU A 12 4.67 10.91 31.63
CA LEU A 12 4.91 11.22 30.22
C LEU A 12 4.06 12.41 29.72
N PHE A 13 2.92 12.71 30.39
CA PHE A 13 2.03 13.82 30.00
C PHE A 13 2.40 15.18 30.64
N LEU A 14 3.26 15.22 31.62
CA LEU A 14 3.58 16.45 32.36
C LEU A 14 4.84 17.21 31.87
N GLY A 15 5.52 16.70 30.83
CA GLY A 15 6.81 17.23 30.37
C GLY A 15 6.79 18.14 29.13
N VAL A 16 5.68 18.28 28.42
CA VAL A 16 5.66 19.04 27.17
C VAL A 16 4.95 20.38 27.35
N ARG A 17 5.70 21.40 27.74
CA ARG A 17 5.26 22.78 27.56
C ARG A 17 5.50 23.14 26.09
N TYR A 18 4.42 23.14 25.30
CA TYR A 18 4.46 23.73 23.96
C TYR A 18 4.52 25.26 24.13
N THR A 19 5.67 25.84 23.84
CA THR A 19 5.77 27.24 23.47
C THR A 19 5.26 27.34 22.03
N SER A 20 4.00 27.69 21.85
CA SER A 20 3.47 28.11 20.55
C SER A 20 4.16 29.41 20.16
N PHE A 21 5.18 29.33 19.33
CA PHE A 21 5.59 30.48 18.53
C PHE A 21 4.50 30.66 17.47
N ALA A 22 3.82 31.80 17.47
CA ALA A 22 2.99 32.23 16.36
C ALA A 22 3.91 32.38 15.15
N GLN A 23 3.88 31.42 14.24
CA GLN A 23 4.59 31.51 12.96
C GLN A 23 3.80 32.46 12.06
N GLU A 24 4.48 33.44 11.51
CA GLU A 24 3.90 34.42 10.59
C GLU A 24 3.55 33.70 9.27
N GLU A 25 2.28 33.46 9.02
CA GLU A 25 1.80 32.85 7.79
C GLU A 25 1.86 33.85 6.65
N LEU A 26 2.45 33.45 5.54
CA LEU A 26 2.53 34.22 4.30
C LEU A 26 1.70 33.52 3.22
N LYS A 27 0.69 34.20 2.69
CA LYS A 27 -0.05 33.73 1.52
C LYS A 27 0.66 34.20 0.26
N VAL A 28 1.12 33.24 -0.54
CA VAL A 28 1.83 33.50 -1.80
C VAL A 28 0.98 33.04 -2.97
N SER A 29 0.93 33.88 -4.02
CA SER A 29 0.26 33.58 -5.28
C SER A 29 1.17 33.94 -6.45
N GLY A 30 0.90 33.46 -7.65
CA GLY A 30 1.67 33.79 -8.85
C GLY A 30 1.25 32.96 -10.05
N VAL A 31 1.94 33.14 -11.16
CA VAL A 31 1.69 32.45 -12.41
C VAL A 31 2.94 31.65 -12.81
N VAL A 32 2.74 30.38 -13.16
CA VAL A 32 3.81 29.53 -13.70
C VAL A 32 3.69 29.47 -15.22
N LYS A 33 4.79 29.76 -15.92
CA LYS A 33 4.87 29.80 -17.38
C LYS A 33 6.00 28.91 -17.91
N ASP A 34 5.92 28.56 -19.18
CA ASP A 34 7.02 27.92 -19.88
C ASP A 34 8.03 28.96 -20.43
N ALA A 35 9.13 28.48 -21.04
CA ALA A 35 10.13 29.30 -21.67
C ALA A 35 9.59 30.21 -22.80
N LYS A 36 8.39 29.93 -23.33
CA LYS A 36 7.71 30.72 -24.38
C LYS A 36 6.64 31.63 -23.78
N SER A 37 6.64 31.85 -22.46
CA SER A 37 5.67 32.68 -21.72
C SER A 37 4.23 32.15 -21.76
N LYS A 38 3.99 30.87 -22.11
CA LYS A 38 2.70 30.24 -22.09
C LYS A 38 2.39 29.74 -20.68
N PRO A 39 1.18 29.98 -20.12
CA PRO A 39 0.79 29.47 -18.82
C PRO A 39 0.86 27.94 -18.75
N LEU A 40 1.34 27.39 -17.64
CA LEU A 40 1.45 25.95 -17.39
C LEU A 40 0.42 25.51 -16.36
N ALA A 41 -0.57 24.73 -16.83
CA ALA A 41 -1.56 24.08 -15.96
C ALA A 41 -1.01 22.79 -15.35
N GLY A 42 -1.47 22.44 -14.12
CA GLY A 42 -1.13 21.18 -13.49
C GLY A 42 0.29 21.10 -12.89
N VAL A 43 1.00 22.21 -12.78
CA VAL A 43 2.28 22.25 -12.08
C VAL A 43 2.05 22.02 -10.60
N LEU A 44 2.71 21.04 -10.00
CA LEU A 44 2.71 20.83 -8.56
C LEU A 44 3.57 21.90 -7.88
N VAL A 45 2.95 22.69 -7.01
CA VAL A 45 3.60 23.70 -6.17
C VAL A 45 3.52 23.22 -4.72
N SER A 46 4.64 22.91 -4.11
CA SER A 46 4.71 22.38 -2.75
C SER A 46 5.66 23.18 -1.87
N VAL A 47 5.43 23.16 -0.56
CA VAL A 47 6.33 23.75 0.42
C VAL A 47 7.34 22.70 0.86
N LYS A 48 8.62 22.94 0.63
CA LYS A 48 9.71 22.00 0.94
C LYS A 48 9.67 21.56 2.41
N GLY A 49 9.63 20.24 2.63
CA GLY A 49 9.63 19.67 3.98
C GLY A 49 8.26 19.65 4.69
N THR A 50 7.17 19.95 3.98
CA THR A 50 5.79 19.88 4.51
C THR A 50 4.88 19.11 3.56
N SER A 51 3.68 18.78 4.00
CA SER A 51 2.63 18.19 3.16
C SER A 51 1.75 19.23 2.44
N SER A 52 2.07 20.53 2.56
CA SER A 52 1.29 21.59 1.95
C SER A 52 1.63 21.72 0.47
N SER A 53 0.65 21.52 -0.41
CA SER A 53 0.81 21.62 -1.86
C SER A 53 -0.47 22.05 -2.56
N THR A 54 -0.32 22.59 -3.77
CA THR A 54 -1.42 22.95 -4.68
C THR A 54 -0.99 22.68 -6.12
N HIS A 55 -1.94 22.75 -7.07
CA HIS A 55 -1.63 22.68 -8.50
C HIS A 55 -2.03 23.98 -9.17
N THR A 56 -1.32 24.33 -10.25
CA THR A 56 -1.70 25.50 -11.07
C THR A 56 -2.97 25.17 -11.87
N ASP A 57 -3.85 26.17 -12.00
CA ASP A 57 -5.04 26.13 -12.85
C ASP A 57 -4.72 26.24 -14.36
N PHE A 58 -5.76 26.32 -15.20
CA PHE A 58 -5.61 26.44 -16.67
C PHE A 58 -4.92 27.74 -17.11
N GLU A 59 -4.92 28.76 -16.28
CA GLU A 59 -4.24 30.05 -16.51
C GLU A 59 -2.84 30.07 -15.88
N GLY A 60 -2.40 28.92 -15.35
CA GLY A 60 -1.09 28.78 -14.68
C GLY A 60 -1.03 29.41 -13.30
N MET A 61 -2.16 29.85 -12.74
CA MET A 61 -2.18 30.53 -11.42
C MET A 61 -2.17 29.52 -10.28
N TYR A 62 -1.49 29.89 -9.19
CA TYR A 62 -1.47 29.15 -7.94
C TYR A 62 -1.62 30.07 -6.74
N THR A 63 -2.10 29.51 -5.65
CA THR A 63 -2.12 30.18 -4.34
C THR A 63 -1.81 29.16 -3.26
N LEU A 64 -0.86 29.45 -2.38
CA LEU A 64 -0.44 28.56 -1.31
C LEU A 64 -0.06 29.40 -0.07
N THR A 65 -0.41 28.90 1.12
CA THR A 65 -0.02 29.51 2.39
C THR A 65 1.21 28.78 2.93
N LEU A 66 2.21 29.51 3.35
CA LEU A 66 3.46 28.98 3.90
C LEU A 66 3.93 29.86 5.06
N THR A 67 4.85 29.36 5.85
CA THR A 67 5.54 30.14 6.88
C THR A 67 6.70 30.93 6.28
N LYS A 68 6.89 32.15 6.71
CA LYS A 68 7.99 33.00 6.26
C LYS A 68 9.35 32.30 6.40
N GLY A 69 10.11 32.24 5.31
CA GLY A 69 11.40 31.56 5.25
C GLY A 69 11.38 30.13 4.69
N GLN A 70 10.21 29.60 4.35
CA GLN A 70 10.10 28.30 3.67
C GLN A 70 10.31 28.44 2.16
N THR A 71 10.75 27.36 1.53
CA THR A 71 11.03 27.27 0.09
C THR A 71 9.88 26.62 -0.65
N LEU A 72 9.44 27.22 -1.76
CA LEU A 72 8.50 26.61 -2.70
C LEU A 72 9.25 25.76 -3.72
N VAL A 73 8.68 24.61 -4.05
CA VAL A 73 9.19 23.69 -5.07
C VAL A 73 8.13 23.57 -6.17
N PHE A 74 8.52 23.86 -7.40
CA PHE A 74 7.68 23.79 -8.60
C PHE A 74 8.13 22.60 -9.43
N SER A 75 7.23 21.65 -9.70
CA SER A 75 7.56 20.46 -10.49
C SER A 75 6.46 20.12 -11.49
N LEU A 76 6.86 19.75 -12.70
CA LEU A 76 6.01 19.19 -13.73
C LEU A 76 6.84 18.21 -14.56
N GLN A 77 6.24 17.09 -14.93
CA GLN A 77 6.93 16.05 -15.69
C GLN A 77 7.45 16.59 -17.03
N GLY A 78 8.76 16.38 -17.29
CA GLY A 78 9.44 16.87 -18.50
C GLY A 78 10.02 18.28 -18.38
N LEU A 79 9.86 18.97 -17.24
CA LEU A 79 10.45 20.27 -16.96
C LEU A 79 11.42 20.18 -15.78
N GLN A 80 12.36 21.13 -15.71
CA GLN A 80 13.31 21.22 -14.58
C GLN A 80 12.55 21.65 -13.33
N THR A 81 12.71 20.90 -12.25
CA THR A 81 12.20 21.29 -10.93
C THR A 81 12.91 22.55 -10.46
N GLN A 82 12.15 23.55 -10.02
CA GLN A 82 12.68 24.82 -9.54
C GLN A 82 12.33 25.04 -8.08
N GLU A 83 13.32 25.41 -7.29
CA GLU A 83 13.15 25.77 -5.88
C GLU A 83 13.31 27.27 -5.71
N LEU A 84 12.39 27.92 -5.00
CA LEU A 84 12.43 29.37 -4.81
C LEU A 84 11.93 29.74 -3.42
N MET A 85 12.68 30.61 -2.74
CA MET A 85 12.26 31.18 -1.46
C MET A 85 11.46 32.47 -1.74
N PRO A 86 10.17 32.55 -1.44
CA PRO A 86 9.37 33.72 -1.73
C PRO A 86 9.78 34.90 -0.84
N THR A 87 10.14 36.00 -1.47
CA THR A 87 10.46 37.27 -0.80
C THR A 87 9.30 38.26 -0.87
N SER A 88 8.23 37.93 -1.63
CA SER A 88 7.03 38.74 -1.81
C SER A 88 5.79 37.86 -1.82
N ALA A 89 4.61 38.47 -1.65
CA ALA A 89 3.31 37.79 -1.73
C ALA A 89 2.93 37.34 -3.17
N THR A 90 3.63 37.83 -4.19
CA THR A 90 3.45 37.44 -5.58
C THR A 90 4.76 36.93 -6.14
N VAL A 91 4.76 35.71 -6.71
CA VAL A 91 5.94 35.02 -7.24
C VAL A 91 5.59 34.35 -8.55
N ASP A 92 6.03 34.89 -9.66
CA ASP A 92 5.92 34.31 -10.98
C ASP A 92 7.14 33.44 -11.28
N VAL A 93 6.91 32.25 -11.88
CA VAL A 93 7.98 31.28 -12.14
C VAL A 93 7.93 30.82 -13.60
N VAL A 94 9.13 30.70 -14.21
CA VAL A 94 9.28 30.13 -15.55
C VAL A 94 9.98 28.78 -15.43
N LEU A 95 9.29 27.69 -15.82
CA LEU A 95 9.91 26.38 -15.85
C LEU A 95 10.53 26.11 -17.22
N LEU A 96 11.78 25.66 -17.20
CA LEU A 96 12.55 25.33 -18.41
C LEU A 96 12.40 23.81 -18.71
N PRO A 97 12.48 23.41 -19.98
CA PRO A 97 12.58 22.01 -20.35
C PRO A 97 13.77 21.34 -19.66
N GLN A 98 13.61 20.12 -19.23
CA GLN A 98 14.71 19.34 -18.68
C GLN A 98 15.69 19.04 -19.82
N GLU A 99 16.90 19.61 -19.77
CA GLU A 99 17.95 19.24 -20.69
C GLU A 99 18.39 17.81 -20.37
N ASP A 100 18.03 16.88 -21.26
CA ASP A 100 18.62 15.55 -21.26
C ASP A 100 20.10 15.68 -21.60
N LYS A 101 20.96 15.59 -20.61
CA LYS A 101 22.44 15.60 -20.79
C LYS A 101 22.95 14.41 -21.64
N ASN A 102 22.06 13.58 -22.20
CA ASN A 102 22.37 12.48 -23.10
C ASN A 102 21.90 12.68 -24.55
N ALA A 103 21.35 13.84 -24.92
CA ALA A 103 20.94 14.11 -26.28
C ALA A 103 22.10 14.74 -27.13
N LYS A 104 23.20 13.98 -27.26
CA LYS A 104 24.13 14.13 -28.37
C LYS A 104 24.58 12.74 -28.83
N LYS A 105 23.68 12.04 -29.50
CA LYS A 105 23.98 11.15 -30.63
C LYS A 105 22.68 10.63 -31.26
N GLU A 106 22.51 11.07 -32.52
CA GLU A 106 21.74 10.43 -33.58
C GLU A 106 20.23 10.28 -33.44
N ALA A 107 19.53 11.13 -34.19
CA ALA A 107 18.23 10.80 -34.75
C ALA A 107 18.30 9.44 -35.46
N ALA A 108 17.81 8.41 -34.83
CA ALA A 108 17.48 7.15 -35.46
C ALA A 108 16.16 6.65 -34.87
N THR A 109 15.22 6.43 -35.74
CA THR A 109 13.99 5.62 -35.69
C THR A 109 13.69 4.90 -34.37
N PRO A 110 12.44 4.80 -33.93
CA PRO A 110 12.05 3.99 -32.78
C PRO A 110 12.32 2.53 -33.10
N MET A 111 13.52 2.10 -32.78
CA MET A 111 13.92 0.70 -32.85
C MET A 111 13.37 0.03 -31.62
N ASN A 112 12.36 -0.79 -31.86
CA ASN A 112 11.85 -1.79 -30.95
C ASN A 112 13.01 -2.65 -30.45
N THR A 113 13.61 -2.29 -29.29
CA THR A 113 14.71 -3.02 -28.67
C THR A 113 14.24 -4.24 -27.90
N ASN A 114 13.41 -5.07 -28.56
CA ASN A 114 13.08 -6.41 -28.14
C ASN A 114 13.84 -7.45 -28.97
N THR A 115 15.14 -7.27 -29.14
CA THR A 115 15.93 -8.31 -29.82
C THR A 115 17.34 -8.32 -29.30
N ARG A 116 17.56 -9.11 -28.26
CA ARG A 116 18.66 -10.04 -28.01
C ARG A 116 18.62 -10.53 -26.58
N GLY A 117 18.11 -11.73 -26.39
CA GLY A 117 18.26 -12.45 -25.13
C GLY A 117 16.98 -12.97 -24.46
N GLN A 118 15.82 -12.94 -25.12
CA GLN A 118 14.70 -13.76 -24.65
C GLN A 118 14.98 -15.23 -25.02
N THR A 119 15.68 -15.92 -24.16
CA THR A 119 15.76 -17.38 -24.15
C THR A 119 15.24 -17.89 -22.80
N SER A 120 14.05 -17.48 -22.39
CA SER A 120 13.26 -18.26 -21.47
C SER A 120 11.95 -18.64 -22.14
N ILE A 121 11.66 -19.92 -22.12
CA ILE A 121 10.50 -20.59 -22.74
C ILE A 121 9.17 -20.19 -22.05
N SER A 122 9.22 -19.45 -20.94
CA SER A 122 8.09 -18.83 -20.26
C SER A 122 8.36 -17.32 -20.10
N GLY A 123 7.63 -16.50 -20.81
CA GLY A 123 7.84 -15.08 -21.09
C GLY A 123 7.81 -14.08 -19.93
N GLU A 124 8.16 -14.48 -18.71
CA GLU A 124 8.31 -13.59 -17.56
C GLU A 124 9.76 -13.58 -17.07
N THR A 125 10.55 -12.66 -17.59
CA THR A 125 11.90 -12.43 -17.09
C THR A 125 11.86 -11.58 -15.82
N LYS A 126 11.93 -12.22 -14.63
CA LYS A 126 12.04 -11.54 -13.34
C LYS A 126 13.47 -11.02 -13.13
N PRO A 127 13.65 -9.84 -12.50
CA PRO A 127 14.99 -9.32 -12.20
C PRO A 127 15.70 -10.20 -11.16
N LEU A 128 17.03 -10.24 -11.24
CA LEU A 128 17.86 -10.90 -10.24
C LEU A 128 17.96 -10.01 -8.99
N TRP A 129 17.80 -10.60 -7.82
CA TRP A 129 17.91 -9.89 -6.56
C TRP A 129 19.23 -10.17 -5.86
N VAL A 130 19.87 -9.11 -5.39
CA VAL A 130 21.17 -9.16 -4.72
C VAL A 130 21.07 -8.39 -3.40
N LEU A 131 21.27 -9.07 -2.28
CA LEU A 131 21.30 -8.47 -0.95
C LEU A 131 22.74 -8.45 -0.43
N ASN A 132 23.29 -7.27 -0.18
CA ASN A 132 24.65 -7.07 0.31
C ASN A 132 25.73 -7.81 -0.50
N GLY A 133 25.53 -7.98 -1.80
CA GLY A 133 26.43 -8.69 -2.69
C GLY A 133 26.17 -10.20 -2.84
N VAL A 134 25.19 -10.74 -2.10
CA VAL A 134 24.77 -12.16 -2.20
C VAL A 134 23.52 -12.24 -3.10
N ILE A 135 23.59 -13.13 -4.08
CA ILE A 135 22.44 -13.39 -4.97
C ILE A 135 21.39 -14.18 -4.19
N LEU A 136 20.16 -13.66 -4.14
CA LEU A 136 19.03 -14.35 -3.56
C LEU A 136 18.52 -15.42 -4.55
N GLN A 137 18.19 -16.60 -4.02
CA GLN A 137 17.68 -17.71 -4.82
C GLN A 137 16.15 -17.73 -4.88
N ASP A 138 15.50 -17.06 -3.94
CA ASP A 138 14.05 -16.99 -3.87
C ASP A 138 13.49 -16.08 -4.95
N GLU A 139 12.37 -16.46 -5.53
CA GLU A 139 11.64 -15.63 -6.47
C GLU A 139 10.93 -14.50 -5.70
N ILE A 140 11.37 -13.29 -5.92
CA ILE A 140 10.76 -12.09 -5.35
C ILE A 140 9.79 -11.54 -6.39
N ASP A 141 8.51 -11.51 -6.02
CA ASP A 141 7.40 -11.07 -6.88
C ASP A 141 7.08 -9.59 -6.65
N LEU A 142 8.01 -8.73 -7.04
CA LEU A 142 7.82 -7.27 -7.06
C LEU A 142 7.85 -6.77 -8.51
N LYS A 143 6.89 -5.93 -8.85
CA LYS A 143 6.81 -5.31 -10.17
C LYS A 143 7.79 -4.12 -10.27
N PRO A 144 8.27 -3.79 -11.48
CA PRO A 144 9.12 -2.62 -11.68
C PRO A 144 8.49 -1.30 -11.19
N GLU A 145 7.16 -1.22 -11.22
CA GLU A 145 6.37 -0.08 -10.74
C GLU A 145 6.50 0.12 -9.23
N ASP A 146 6.57 -0.98 -8.47
CA ASP A 146 6.72 -0.96 -7.02
C ASP A 146 8.07 -0.37 -6.59
N LEU A 147 9.10 -0.52 -7.43
CA LEU A 147 10.46 -0.01 -7.17
C LEU A 147 10.60 1.50 -7.42
N VAL A 148 9.63 2.12 -8.06
CA VAL A 148 9.60 3.58 -8.32
C VAL A 148 8.69 4.32 -7.33
N SER A 149 7.93 3.58 -6.53
CA SER A 149 7.02 4.16 -5.53
C SER A 149 7.80 4.75 -4.35
N ASP A 150 7.19 5.70 -3.65
CA ASP A 150 7.74 6.25 -2.40
C ASP A 150 7.88 5.19 -1.30
N ASP A 151 7.09 4.12 -1.38
CA ASP A 151 7.07 3.00 -0.45
C ASP A 151 7.98 1.82 -0.87
N ALA A 152 8.84 2.00 -1.88
CA ALA A 152 9.68 0.94 -2.44
C ALA A 152 10.49 0.18 -1.38
N LYS A 153 11.05 0.87 -0.37
CA LYS A 153 11.78 0.21 0.72
C LYS A 153 10.89 -0.71 1.56
N MET A 154 9.64 -0.31 1.80
CA MET A 154 8.66 -1.14 2.53
C MET A 154 8.30 -2.38 1.72
N LEU A 155 8.05 -2.22 0.42
CA LEU A 155 7.71 -3.32 -0.47
C LEU A 155 8.87 -4.32 -0.61
N ILE A 156 10.10 -3.83 -0.76
CA ILE A 156 11.32 -4.67 -0.77
C ILE A 156 11.48 -5.42 0.56
N ALA A 157 11.29 -4.75 1.69
CA ALA A 157 11.38 -5.36 3.00
C ALA A 157 10.30 -6.43 3.22
N ALA A 158 9.08 -6.19 2.73
CA ALA A 158 8.00 -7.17 2.82
C ALA A 158 8.25 -8.42 1.95
N ALA A 159 8.96 -8.26 0.83
CA ALA A 159 9.24 -9.33 -0.12
C ALA A 159 10.48 -10.17 0.24
N ILE A 160 11.46 -9.60 0.96
CA ILE A 160 12.69 -10.29 1.36
C ILE A 160 12.60 -10.68 2.83
N PRO A 161 12.55 -11.99 3.16
CA PRO A 161 12.49 -12.44 4.55
C PRO A 161 13.69 -11.93 5.36
N GLY A 162 13.43 -11.43 6.56
CA GLY A 162 14.46 -10.93 7.47
C GLY A 162 14.84 -9.47 7.27
N LEU A 163 14.46 -8.85 6.18
CA LEU A 163 14.73 -7.46 5.92
C LEU A 163 13.63 -6.56 6.53
N THR A 164 14.03 -5.39 7.02
CA THR A 164 13.11 -4.34 7.44
C THR A 164 13.37 -3.08 6.63
N ALA A 165 12.35 -2.25 6.40
CA ALA A 165 12.52 -0.99 5.66
C ALA A 165 13.60 -0.11 6.30
N GLU A 166 13.66 -0.10 7.64
CA GLU A 166 14.65 0.64 8.42
C GLU A 166 16.08 0.08 8.25
N SER A 167 16.25 -1.23 8.02
CA SER A 167 17.57 -1.85 7.80
C SER A 167 18.12 -1.58 6.40
N ILE A 168 17.28 -1.15 5.43
CA ILE A 168 17.70 -0.83 4.07
C ILE A 168 18.36 0.55 4.06
N ASP A 169 19.61 0.61 3.67
CA ASP A 169 20.32 1.85 3.37
C ASP A 169 19.89 2.38 2.01
N SER A 170 20.11 1.59 0.97
CA SER A 170 19.82 1.96 -0.41
C SER A 170 19.50 0.72 -1.26
N PHE A 171 18.80 0.94 -2.38
CA PHE A 171 18.67 -0.05 -3.42
C PHE A 171 18.94 0.58 -4.79
N ARG A 172 19.41 -0.22 -5.75
CA ARG A 172 19.71 0.21 -7.11
C ARG A 172 19.19 -0.82 -8.10
N VAL A 173 18.58 -0.35 -9.17
CA VAL A 173 18.14 -1.19 -10.29
C VAL A 173 19.13 -1.04 -11.44
N LEU A 174 19.84 -2.11 -11.75
CA LEU A 174 20.78 -2.18 -12.86
C LEU A 174 20.08 -2.82 -14.06
N LYS A 175 19.91 -2.09 -15.14
CA LYS A 175 19.21 -2.55 -16.37
C LYS A 175 20.11 -2.74 -17.58
N ASP A 176 21.40 -2.44 -17.45
CA ASP A 176 22.33 -2.33 -18.56
C ASP A 176 23.21 -3.58 -18.72
N ALA A 177 24.04 -3.56 -19.76
CA ALA A 177 25.10 -4.54 -19.95
C ALA A 177 26.04 -4.65 -18.74
N SER A 178 26.14 -3.61 -17.90
CA SER A 178 26.89 -3.64 -16.64
C SER A 178 26.32 -4.67 -15.64
N ALA A 179 25.01 -4.91 -15.63
CA ALA A 179 24.38 -5.91 -14.79
C ALA A 179 24.81 -7.32 -15.19
N THR A 180 24.79 -7.62 -16.50
CA THR A 180 25.21 -8.93 -17.02
C THR A 180 26.72 -9.17 -16.92
N ALA A 181 27.53 -8.10 -16.98
CA ALA A 181 28.97 -8.18 -16.77
C ALA A 181 29.35 -8.55 -15.32
N LEU A 182 28.57 -8.08 -14.33
CA LEU A 182 28.83 -8.34 -12.92
C LEU A 182 28.19 -9.62 -12.40
N TYR A 183 26.98 -9.94 -12.87
CA TYR A 183 26.13 -11.03 -12.32
C TYR A 183 25.88 -12.16 -13.31
N GLY A 184 26.44 -12.07 -14.51
CA GLY A 184 26.37 -13.11 -15.57
C GLY A 184 25.00 -13.14 -16.29
N PRO A 185 24.76 -14.22 -17.06
CA PRO A 185 23.58 -14.37 -17.93
C PRO A 185 22.24 -14.31 -17.19
N ARG A 186 22.23 -14.62 -15.89
CA ARG A 186 21.01 -14.54 -15.04
C ARG A 186 20.49 -13.12 -14.85
N ALA A 187 21.32 -12.12 -15.14
CA ALA A 187 21.00 -10.70 -14.98
C ALA A 187 20.38 -10.06 -16.24
N ILE A 188 19.95 -10.86 -17.24
CA ILE A 188 19.40 -10.36 -18.52
C ILE A 188 18.15 -9.48 -18.30
N ALA A 189 17.33 -9.81 -17.30
CA ALA A 189 16.13 -9.03 -16.94
C ALA A 189 16.44 -7.82 -16.06
N GLY A 190 17.71 -7.56 -15.75
CA GLY A 190 18.16 -6.57 -14.79
C GLY A 190 18.49 -7.17 -13.43
N VAL A 191 19.06 -6.34 -12.56
CA VAL A 191 19.45 -6.71 -11.20
C VAL A 191 18.98 -5.62 -10.22
N VAL A 192 18.33 -6.04 -9.16
CA VAL A 192 18.00 -5.16 -8.02
C VAL A 192 19.02 -5.42 -6.91
N VAL A 193 19.89 -4.46 -6.67
CA VAL A 193 20.91 -4.55 -5.62
C VAL A 193 20.41 -3.80 -4.38
N VAL A 194 20.19 -4.53 -3.30
CA VAL A 194 19.78 -3.98 -2.00
C VAL A 194 20.98 -3.97 -1.07
N THR A 195 21.23 -2.84 -0.43
CA THR A 195 22.31 -2.66 0.55
C THR A 195 21.70 -2.32 1.90
N THR A 196 22.10 -3.05 2.94
CA THR A 196 21.66 -2.75 4.31
C THR A 196 22.56 -1.72 4.97
N LYS A 197 22.02 -1.03 5.97
CA LYS A 197 22.75 -0.05 6.80
C LYS A 197 24.00 -0.68 7.43
N LYS A 198 25.03 0.11 7.52
CA LYS A 198 26.31 -0.23 8.16
C LYS A 198 26.55 0.70 9.33
N GLY A 199 27.33 0.26 10.30
CA GLY A 199 27.77 1.12 11.38
C GLY A 199 28.66 2.25 10.85
N THR A 200 28.59 3.40 11.49
CA THR A 200 29.38 4.60 11.13
C THR A 200 30.56 4.75 12.08
N ALA A 201 31.76 4.92 11.54
CA ALA A 201 32.96 5.12 12.34
C ALA A 201 32.91 6.47 13.08
N GLY A 202 33.30 6.47 14.36
CA GLY A 202 33.34 7.66 15.20
C GLY A 202 32.00 8.11 15.78
N SER A 203 30.91 7.35 15.54
CA SER A 203 29.59 7.63 16.13
C SER A 203 29.01 6.39 16.80
N SER A 204 28.18 6.59 17.81
CA SER A 204 27.39 5.54 18.43
C SER A 204 25.97 6.07 18.61
N SER A 205 24.98 5.32 18.12
CA SER A 205 23.58 5.71 18.21
C SER A 205 22.69 4.51 18.48
N ILE A 206 21.64 4.75 19.25
CA ILE A 206 20.52 3.84 19.42
C ILE A 206 19.29 4.56 18.88
N THR A 207 18.57 3.91 17.99
CA THR A 207 17.35 4.47 17.38
C THR A 207 16.20 3.51 17.63
N TYR A 208 15.09 4.05 18.09
CA TYR A 208 13.83 3.35 18.15
C TYR A 208 12.85 3.99 17.18
N THR A 209 12.30 3.18 16.30
CA THR A 209 11.30 3.60 15.32
C THR A 209 10.00 2.83 15.57
N ASN A 210 8.88 3.53 15.59
CA ASN A 210 7.55 2.94 15.58
C ASN A 210 6.79 3.44 14.36
N GLU A 211 6.29 2.50 13.57
CA GLU A 211 5.41 2.75 12.44
C GLU A 211 4.06 2.14 12.75
N SER A 212 3.00 2.94 12.65
CA SER A 212 1.63 2.50 12.90
C SER A 212 0.75 2.84 11.71
N THR A 213 0.19 1.81 11.07
CA THR A 213 -0.71 1.96 9.93
C THR A 213 -2.14 1.63 10.35
N PHE A 214 -3.03 2.60 10.18
CA PHE A 214 -4.46 2.47 10.48
C PHE A 214 -5.23 2.13 9.22
N ARG A 215 -6.03 1.07 9.26
CA ARG A 215 -6.91 0.65 8.17
C ARG A 215 -8.34 0.62 8.68
N PHE A 216 -9.17 1.45 8.10
CA PHE A 216 -10.59 1.53 8.45
C PHE A 216 -11.42 0.60 7.57
N ILE A 217 -12.57 0.16 8.10
CA ILE A 217 -13.53 -0.64 7.33
C ILE A 217 -13.99 0.18 6.11
N PRO A 218 -13.97 -0.39 4.87
CA PRO A 218 -14.48 0.29 3.70
C PRO A 218 -15.97 0.57 3.81
N THR A 219 -16.44 1.59 3.13
CA THR A 219 -17.86 1.97 3.12
C THR A 219 -18.42 1.94 1.71
N TYR A 220 -19.69 1.57 1.57
CA TYR A 220 -20.36 1.55 0.28
C TYR A 220 -20.57 2.94 -0.32
N GLY A 221 -20.48 4.01 0.47
CA GLY A 221 -20.64 5.39 -0.02
C GLY A 221 -19.62 5.83 -1.07
N GLN A 222 -18.51 5.10 -1.20
CA GLN A 222 -17.48 5.34 -2.22
C GLN A 222 -17.78 4.62 -3.55
N TYR A 223 -18.81 3.76 -3.59
CA TYR A 223 -19.14 2.93 -4.74
C TYR A 223 -20.58 3.17 -5.18
N ASN A 224 -20.80 3.18 -6.48
CA ASN A 224 -22.15 3.25 -7.05
C ASN A 224 -22.78 1.85 -7.11
N ILE A 225 -23.13 1.30 -5.94
CA ILE A 225 -23.69 -0.04 -5.79
C ILE A 225 -25.11 0.08 -5.20
N MET A 226 -26.04 -0.64 -5.82
CA MET A 226 -27.43 -0.69 -5.37
C MET A 226 -27.54 -1.13 -3.90
N ASN A 227 -28.39 -0.46 -3.14
CA ASN A 227 -28.80 -0.88 -1.80
C ASN A 227 -29.81 -2.04 -1.86
N SER A 228 -30.27 -2.56 -0.72
CA SER A 228 -31.24 -3.67 -0.69
C SER A 228 -32.58 -3.30 -1.32
N GLN A 229 -33.05 -2.07 -1.15
CA GLN A 229 -34.30 -1.61 -1.69
C GLN A 229 -34.27 -1.57 -3.22
N ASP A 230 -33.20 -1.00 -3.79
CA ASP A 230 -33.03 -0.96 -5.25
C ASP A 230 -32.92 -2.37 -5.83
N GLN A 231 -32.15 -3.26 -5.18
CA GLN A 231 -32.01 -4.65 -5.59
C GLN A 231 -33.34 -5.42 -5.53
N MET A 232 -34.14 -5.20 -4.47
CA MET A 232 -35.45 -5.83 -4.36
C MET A 232 -36.45 -5.30 -5.38
N SER A 233 -36.39 -4.04 -5.77
CA SER A 233 -37.22 -3.48 -6.86
C SER A 233 -36.94 -4.20 -8.18
N VAL A 234 -35.66 -4.41 -8.52
CA VAL A 234 -35.27 -5.20 -9.71
C VAL A 234 -35.75 -6.65 -9.60
N ILE A 235 -35.59 -7.29 -8.43
CA ILE A 235 -36.04 -8.67 -8.20
C ILE A 235 -37.57 -8.77 -8.34
N GLN A 236 -38.32 -7.77 -7.88
CA GLN A 236 -39.77 -7.72 -8.01
C GLN A 236 -40.22 -7.63 -9.49
N GLU A 237 -39.56 -6.79 -10.28
CA GLU A 237 -39.83 -6.70 -11.72
C GLU A 237 -39.54 -8.03 -12.43
N LEU A 238 -38.44 -8.68 -12.10
CA LEU A 238 -38.08 -9.99 -12.63
C LEU A 238 -39.10 -11.09 -12.21
N MET A 239 -39.62 -11.02 -10.99
CA MET A 239 -40.67 -11.95 -10.51
C MET A 239 -41.97 -11.72 -11.30
N GLN A 240 -42.37 -10.45 -11.54
CA GLN A 240 -43.56 -10.12 -12.33
C GLN A 240 -43.41 -10.55 -13.79
N GLY A 241 -42.19 -10.48 -14.32
CA GLY A 241 -41.84 -10.94 -15.66
C GLY A 241 -41.72 -12.47 -15.81
N GLY A 242 -41.98 -13.26 -14.73
CA GLY A 242 -41.91 -14.72 -14.77
C GLY A 242 -40.49 -15.30 -14.75
N HIS A 243 -39.46 -14.48 -14.50
CA HIS A 243 -38.06 -14.97 -14.46
C HIS A 243 -37.69 -15.76 -13.18
N TYR A 244 -38.52 -15.73 -12.14
CA TYR A 244 -38.33 -16.40 -10.87
C TYR A 244 -39.42 -17.48 -10.59
N GLU A 245 -39.66 -18.33 -11.57
CA GLU A 245 -40.53 -19.50 -11.37
C GLU A 245 -39.85 -20.50 -10.44
N PHE A 246 -40.68 -21.19 -9.61
CA PHE A 246 -40.20 -22.13 -8.59
C PHE A 246 -39.21 -23.17 -9.17
N GLN A 247 -39.55 -23.80 -10.27
CA GLN A 247 -38.69 -24.83 -10.88
C GLN A 247 -37.35 -24.26 -11.36
N THR A 248 -37.37 -23.08 -11.94
CA THR A 248 -36.16 -22.39 -12.42
C THR A 248 -35.26 -22.00 -11.26
N VAL A 249 -35.81 -21.43 -10.21
CA VAL A 249 -35.05 -20.93 -9.05
C VAL A 249 -34.45 -22.06 -8.24
N VAL A 250 -35.21 -23.17 -8.04
CA VAL A 250 -34.74 -24.32 -7.23
C VAL A 250 -33.58 -25.07 -7.90
N THR A 251 -33.55 -25.08 -9.24
CA THR A 251 -32.48 -25.75 -10.00
C THR A 251 -31.23 -24.88 -10.22
N GLN A 252 -31.31 -23.58 -9.98
CA GLN A 252 -30.17 -22.67 -10.14
C GLN A 252 -29.12 -22.89 -9.05
N LYS A 253 -27.85 -22.78 -9.43
CA LYS A 253 -26.71 -22.88 -8.52
C LYS A 253 -26.67 -21.76 -7.48
N ASN A 254 -27.13 -20.57 -7.84
CA ASN A 254 -27.19 -19.41 -6.94
C ASN A 254 -28.64 -18.96 -6.78
N LYS A 255 -29.28 -19.45 -5.75
CA LYS A 255 -30.72 -19.28 -5.54
C LYS A 255 -31.12 -17.89 -5.05
N GLY A 256 -30.18 -17.08 -4.58
CA GLY A 256 -30.45 -15.74 -4.07
C GLY A 256 -31.50 -15.69 -2.95
N VAL A 257 -32.11 -14.52 -2.76
CA VAL A 257 -33.11 -14.29 -1.69
C VAL A 257 -34.43 -15.05 -1.97
N VAL A 258 -34.83 -15.15 -3.24
CA VAL A 258 -36.09 -15.83 -3.62
C VAL A 258 -35.94 -17.34 -3.45
N GLY A 259 -34.82 -17.92 -3.88
CA GLY A 259 -34.55 -19.33 -3.69
C GLY A 259 -34.45 -19.72 -2.20
N LYS A 260 -33.82 -18.87 -1.38
CA LYS A 260 -33.78 -19.09 0.07
C LYS A 260 -35.18 -19.03 0.69
N MET A 261 -36.04 -18.12 0.22
CA MET A 261 -37.45 -18.11 0.65
C MET A 261 -38.15 -19.45 0.40
N TYR A 262 -37.95 -20.04 -0.76
CA TYR A 262 -38.52 -21.33 -1.09
C TYR A 262 -37.95 -22.48 -0.25
N GLU A 263 -36.66 -22.46 0.07
CA GLU A 263 -36.04 -23.41 0.99
C GLU A 263 -36.67 -23.34 2.38
N LEU A 264 -36.86 -22.12 2.90
CA LEU A 264 -37.39 -21.84 4.24
C LEU A 264 -38.87 -22.29 4.40
N PHE A 265 -39.60 -22.54 3.31
CA PHE A 265 -40.92 -23.16 3.40
C PHE A 265 -40.87 -24.60 3.90
N TYR A 266 -39.77 -25.30 3.65
CA TYR A 266 -39.57 -26.70 3.98
C TYR A 266 -38.60 -26.91 5.15
N GLU A 267 -37.86 -25.87 5.55
CA GLU A 267 -37.05 -25.90 6.76
C GLU A 267 -37.92 -25.67 7.99
N LEU A 268 -37.88 -26.65 8.90
CA LEU A 268 -38.67 -26.58 10.15
C LEU A 268 -37.82 -25.96 11.27
N ASP A 269 -38.44 -25.14 12.11
CA ASP A 269 -37.85 -24.63 13.35
C ASP A 269 -37.83 -25.75 14.44
N GLN A 270 -37.30 -25.42 15.63
CA GLN A 270 -37.25 -26.38 16.76
C GLN A 270 -38.63 -26.84 17.24
N ASN A 271 -39.70 -26.13 16.88
CA ASN A 271 -41.08 -26.42 17.23
C ASN A 271 -41.83 -27.17 16.11
N GLY A 272 -41.17 -27.50 15.01
CA GLY A 272 -41.75 -28.16 13.86
C GLY A 272 -42.56 -27.26 12.92
N ASN A 273 -42.45 -25.94 13.04
CA ASN A 273 -43.08 -24.97 12.14
C ASN A 273 -42.15 -24.58 11.01
N SER A 274 -42.70 -24.32 9.81
CA SER A 274 -41.95 -23.78 8.71
C SER A 274 -41.36 -22.39 9.07
N GLN A 275 -40.10 -22.16 8.77
CA GLN A 275 -39.44 -20.87 9.08
C GLN A 275 -40.06 -19.69 8.32
N VAL A 276 -40.62 -19.95 7.14
CA VAL A 276 -41.44 -19.00 6.37
C VAL A 276 -42.73 -19.71 5.97
N LEU A 277 -43.88 -19.11 6.28
CA LEU A 277 -45.17 -19.67 5.86
C LEU A 277 -45.35 -19.50 4.35
N ASN A 278 -45.75 -20.59 3.67
CA ASN A 278 -46.03 -20.57 2.25
C ASN A 278 -47.43 -19.95 1.96
N THR A 279 -47.66 -18.76 2.48
CA THR A 279 -48.84 -17.94 2.24
C THR A 279 -48.40 -16.62 1.56
N GLU A 280 -49.32 -15.92 0.93
CA GLU A 280 -49.01 -14.64 0.34
C GLU A 280 -48.44 -13.64 1.38
N ALA A 281 -49.03 -13.58 2.56
CA ALA A 281 -48.58 -12.75 3.67
C ALA A 281 -47.18 -13.15 4.14
N GLY A 282 -46.88 -14.44 4.29
CA GLY A 282 -45.56 -14.92 4.69
C GLY A 282 -44.48 -14.62 3.69
N ARG A 283 -44.71 -14.82 2.41
CA ARG A 283 -43.81 -14.47 1.33
C ARG A 283 -43.53 -12.96 1.27
N ARG A 284 -44.61 -12.16 1.38
CA ARG A 284 -44.49 -10.70 1.41
C ARG A 284 -43.67 -10.23 2.62
N ALA A 285 -43.91 -10.76 3.80
CA ALA A 285 -43.16 -10.40 5.01
C ALA A 285 -41.69 -10.71 4.88
N TYR A 286 -41.32 -11.89 4.32
CA TYR A 286 -39.93 -12.27 4.10
C TYR A 286 -39.22 -11.33 3.10
N LEU A 287 -39.85 -11.03 1.96
CA LEU A 287 -39.29 -10.15 0.94
C LEU A 287 -39.15 -8.70 1.42
N GLN A 288 -40.13 -8.20 2.21
CA GLN A 288 -40.01 -6.89 2.84
C GLN A 288 -38.89 -6.83 3.88
N ALA A 289 -38.68 -7.91 4.62
CA ALA A 289 -37.54 -8.01 5.53
C ALA A 289 -36.20 -7.97 4.77
N ALA A 290 -36.12 -8.62 3.61
CA ALA A 290 -34.95 -8.58 2.74
C ALA A 290 -34.69 -7.18 2.15
N GLU A 291 -35.73 -6.47 1.74
CA GLU A 291 -35.68 -5.10 1.26
C GLU A 291 -35.04 -4.14 2.28
N ARG A 292 -35.40 -4.29 3.54
CA ARG A 292 -34.92 -3.42 4.63
C ARG A 292 -33.57 -3.83 5.21
N ARG A 293 -33.05 -5.00 4.86
CA ARG A 293 -31.87 -5.61 5.49
C ARG A 293 -30.59 -4.82 5.28
N ASN A 294 -30.31 -4.44 4.05
CA ASN A 294 -29.17 -3.64 3.64
C ASN A 294 -27.83 -4.13 4.23
N THR A 295 -27.55 -5.42 4.07
CA THR A 295 -26.37 -6.08 4.63
C THR A 295 -25.10 -5.34 4.22
N ASN A 296 -24.29 -5.02 5.20
CA ASN A 296 -22.99 -4.40 5.00
C ASN A 296 -21.89 -5.47 5.04
N TRP A 297 -21.60 -6.07 3.88
CA TRP A 297 -20.58 -7.12 3.78
C TRP A 297 -19.18 -6.65 4.17
N PHE A 298 -18.84 -5.37 3.97
CA PHE A 298 -17.58 -4.84 4.48
C PHE A 298 -17.50 -4.95 6.00
N LYS A 299 -18.56 -4.60 6.71
CA LYS A 299 -18.60 -4.69 8.18
C LYS A 299 -18.60 -6.14 8.68
N GLU A 300 -19.16 -7.06 7.89
CA GLU A 300 -19.15 -8.49 8.22
C GLU A 300 -17.77 -9.14 8.00
N LEU A 301 -17.04 -8.74 6.96
CA LEU A 301 -15.80 -9.38 6.52
C LEU A 301 -14.52 -8.65 6.95
N PHE A 302 -14.62 -7.35 7.24
CA PHE A 302 -13.48 -6.50 7.58
C PHE A 302 -13.58 -5.99 9.01
N GLN A 303 -12.45 -5.54 9.52
CA GLN A 303 -12.33 -4.90 10.82
C GLN A 303 -11.38 -3.71 10.73
N THR A 304 -11.56 -2.75 11.62
CA THR A 304 -10.55 -1.71 11.80
C THR A 304 -9.31 -2.37 12.38
N SER A 305 -8.17 -2.19 11.73
CA SER A 305 -6.91 -2.77 12.17
C SER A 305 -5.83 -1.71 12.31
N VAL A 306 -4.93 -1.94 13.24
CA VAL A 306 -3.72 -1.15 13.45
C VAL A 306 -2.54 -2.08 13.31
N MET A 307 -1.83 -1.96 12.20
CA MET A 307 -0.55 -2.63 12.02
C MET A 307 0.52 -1.81 12.74
N GLN A 308 1.35 -2.47 13.52
CA GLN A 308 2.43 -1.83 14.27
C GLN A 308 3.76 -2.51 13.94
N ASN A 309 4.75 -1.70 13.63
CA ASN A 309 6.13 -2.15 13.45
C ASN A 309 7.02 -1.39 14.42
N HIS A 310 7.66 -2.11 15.32
CA HIS A 310 8.59 -1.58 16.33
C HIS A 310 9.99 -2.03 15.97
N THR A 311 10.88 -1.10 15.67
CA THR A 311 12.28 -1.39 15.33
C THR A 311 13.23 -0.69 16.31
N LEU A 312 14.10 -1.46 16.93
CA LEU A 312 15.21 -0.96 17.72
C LEU A 312 16.50 -1.22 16.95
N SER A 313 17.25 -0.18 16.65
CA SER A 313 18.53 -0.30 15.95
C SER A 313 19.67 0.31 16.74
N PHE A 314 20.82 -0.30 16.63
CA PHE A 314 22.09 0.12 17.22
C PHE A 314 23.13 0.27 16.11
N SER A 315 23.78 1.42 16.05
CA SER A 315 24.87 1.69 15.14
C SER A 315 26.06 2.20 15.94
N SER A 316 27.24 1.63 15.71
CA SER A 316 28.48 2.08 16.35
C SER A 316 29.68 1.74 15.47
N GLY A 317 30.79 2.42 15.69
CA GLY A 317 32.01 2.07 14.98
C GLY A 317 33.24 2.85 15.36
N SER A 318 34.36 2.26 15.03
CA SER A 318 35.70 2.86 15.06
C SER A 318 36.34 2.80 13.67
N GLN A 319 37.56 3.33 13.52
CA GLN A 319 38.30 3.19 12.27
C GLN A 319 38.60 1.73 11.89
N LYS A 320 38.65 0.82 12.88
CA LYS A 320 38.96 -0.61 12.67
C LYS A 320 37.71 -1.47 12.55
N SER A 321 36.59 -1.06 13.12
CA SER A 321 35.38 -1.90 13.12
C SER A 321 34.12 -1.04 13.14
N THR A 322 33.10 -1.48 12.44
CA THR A 322 31.75 -0.86 12.43
C THR A 322 30.70 -1.92 12.64
N TYR A 323 29.65 -1.57 13.38
CA TYR A 323 28.56 -2.48 13.73
C TYR A 323 27.22 -1.80 13.51
N TYR A 324 26.33 -2.49 12.88
CA TYR A 324 24.91 -2.16 12.84
C TYR A 324 24.12 -3.39 13.23
N ALA A 325 23.23 -3.26 14.19
CA ALA A 325 22.31 -4.31 14.57
C ALA A 325 20.90 -3.74 14.69
N SER A 326 19.89 -4.48 14.27
CA SER A 326 18.50 -4.10 14.46
C SER A 326 17.64 -5.30 14.85
N LEU A 327 16.62 -5.03 15.66
CA LEU A 327 15.57 -5.96 16.02
C LEU A 327 14.24 -5.32 15.71
N SER A 328 13.35 -6.04 15.04
CA SER A 328 12.04 -5.55 14.64
C SER A 328 10.94 -6.54 15.00
N VAL A 329 9.82 -6.00 15.45
CA VAL A 329 8.58 -6.74 15.73
C VAL A 329 7.46 -6.07 14.98
N LEU A 330 6.92 -6.75 13.98
CA LEU A 330 5.75 -6.33 13.21
C LEU A 330 4.56 -7.19 13.63
N THR A 331 3.48 -6.52 14.01
CA THR A 331 2.19 -7.13 14.35
C THR A 331 1.09 -6.50 13.52
N ASP A 332 0.42 -7.31 12.72
CA ASP A 332 -0.74 -6.91 11.94
C ASP A 332 -1.91 -7.85 12.26
N PRO A 333 -2.94 -7.38 12.98
CA PRO A 333 -4.12 -8.18 13.27
C PRO A 333 -4.99 -8.44 12.02
N GLY A 334 -4.58 -7.90 10.88
CA GLY A 334 -5.27 -8.04 9.60
C GLY A 334 -6.46 -7.09 9.44
N TRP A 335 -6.65 -6.63 8.24
CA TRP A 335 -7.79 -5.83 7.84
C TRP A 335 -9.03 -6.69 7.53
N GLN A 336 -8.81 -7.83 6.90
CA GLN A 336 -9.82 -8.87 6.72
C GLN A 336 -9.89 -9.73 7.98
N LYS A 337 -11.09 -10.05 8.46
CA LYS A 337 -11.29 -10.95 9.59
C LYS A 337 -10.69 -12.33 9.28
N GLY A 338 -9.94 -12.88 10.22
CA GLY A 338 -9.23 -14.15 10.04
C GLY A 338 -7.89 -14.03 9.34
N ASN A 339 -7.44 -12.83 8.99
CA ASN A 339 -6.08 -12.56 8.56
C ASN A 339 -5.24 -12.06 9.76
N SER A 340 -3.99 -12.48 9.84
CA SER A 340 -3.03 -11.96 10.82
C SER A 340 -1.61 -12.18 10.34
N LEU A 341 -0.70 -11.30 10.76
CA LEU A 341 0.72 -11.40 10.49
C LEU A 341 1.49 -10.97 11.74
N ASN A 342 2.35 -11.85 12.23
CA ASN A 342 3.37 -11.53 13.23
C ASN A 342 4.74 -11.85 12.64
N GLN A 343 5.63 -10.87 12.62
CA GLN A 343 6.98 -11.06 12.10
C GLN A 343 7.99 -10.51 13.10
N TYR A 344 9.01 -11.32 13.39
CA TYR A 344 10.15 -10.97 14.21
C TYR A 344 11.39 -11.02 13.34
N SER A 345 12.13 -9.93 13.25
CA SER A 345 13.31 -9.84 12.40
C SER A 345 14.51 -9.34 13.18
N GLY A 346 15.68 -9.87 12.88
CA GLY A 346 16.95 -9.44 13.43
C GLY A 346 17.99 -9.32 12.33
N ASN A 347 18.70 -8.19 12.28
CA ASN A 347 19.77 -7.94 11.33
C ASN A 347 21.05 -7.59 12.07
N LEU A 348 22.17 -8.11 11.62
CA LEU A 348 23.52 -7.76 12.10
C LEU A 348 24.44 -7.56 10.92
N ASN A 349 25.09 -6.41 10.86
CA ASN A 349 26.12 -6.10 9.89
C ASN A 349 27.37 -5.60 10.63
N ALA A 350 28.39 -6.43 10.68
CA ALA A 350 29.65 -6.13 11.36
C ALA A 350 30.82 -6.19 10.40
N ASN A 351 31.60 -5.12 10.35
CA ASN A 351 32.78 -5.01 9.49
C ASN A 351 34.02 -4.83 10.37
N TYR A 352 35.05 -5.62 10.11
CA TYR A 352 36.33 -5.59 10.78
C TYR A 352 37.46 -5.40 9.77
N ASN A 353 38.26 -4.38 9.92
CA ASN A 353 39.51 -4.22 9.22
C ASN A 353 40.64 -4.87 10.05
N LEU A 354 40.93 -6.15 9.78
CA LEU A 354 41.95 -6.92 10.51
C LEU A 354 43.34 -6.39 10.16
N SER A 355 43.54 -5.95 8.96
CA SER A 355 44.79 -5.29 8.49
C SER A 355 44.46 -4.37 7.31
N SER A 356 45.47 -3.66 6.77
CA SER A 356 45.32 -2.87 5.55
C SER A 356 44.92 -3.71 4.32
N LYS A 357 45.11 -5.01 4.38
CA LYS A 357 44.87 -5.96 3.26
C LYS A 357 43.71 -6.94 3.54
N VAL A 358 43.29 -7.08 4.79
CA VAL A 358 42.27 -8.08 5.18
C VAL A 358 41.11 -7.40 5.88
N ARG A 359 39.92 -7.59 5.30
CA ARG A 359 38.64 -7.14 5.89
C ARG A 359 37.73 -8.35 6.09
N LEU A 360 37.15 -8.45 7.26
CA LEU A 360 36.09 -9.40 7.58
C LEU A 360 34.74 -8.66 7.60
N ASN A 361 33.77 -9.15 6.86
CA ASN A 361 32.42 -8.67 6.89
C ASN A 361 31.49 -9.80 7.29
N VAL A 362 30.74 -9.62 8.36
CA VAL A 362 29.74 -10.57 8.87
C VAL A 362 28.38 -9.94 8.72
N ILE A 363 27.52 -10.57 7.93
CA ILE A 363 26.13 -10.15 7.73
C ILE A 363 25.25 -11.33 8.13
N THR A 364 24.27 -11.04 8.98
CA THR A 364 23.29 -12.04 9.44
C THR A 364 21.92 -11.41 9.44
N ASP A 365 21.00 -12.05 8.76
CA ASP A 365 19.58 -11.71 8.71
C ASP A 365 18.78 -12.89 9.23
N LEU A 366 17.94 -12.67 10.23
CA LEU A 366 17.08 -13.66 10.85
C LEU A 366 15.63 -13.16 10.75
N SER A 367 14.72 -14.05 10.41
CA SER A 367 13.30 -13.75 10.40
C SER A 367 12.46 -14.95 10.80
N TYR A 368 11.49 -14.70 11.65
CA TYR A 368 10.40 -15.63 11.92
C TYR A 368 9.10 -14.94 11.58
N ARG A 369 8.29 -15.57 10.73
CA ARG A 369 7.01 -15.04 10.24
C ARG A 369 5.91 -16.06 10.47
N ASP A 370 4.86 -15.62 11.16
CA ASP A 370 3.62 -16.36 11.35
C ASP A 370 2.49 -15.56 10.69
N GLN A 371 1.90 -16.15 9.65
CA GLN A 371 0.89 -15.49 8.83
C GLN A 371 -0.30 -16.40 8.58
N THR A 372 -1.48 -15.88 8.87
CA THR A 372 -2.75 -16.47 8.44
C THR A 372 -3.35 -15.61 7.36
N THR A 373 -3.65 -16.20 6.21
CA THR A 373 -4.24 -15.48 5.06
C THR A 373 -5.50 -16.21 4.60
N PRO A 374 -6.64 -15.53 4.46
CA PRO A 374 -7.83 -16.13 3.87
C PRO A 374 -7.59 -16.47 2.39
N ILE A 375 -8.15 -17.59 1.95
CA ILE A 375 -7.97 -18.11 0.58
C ILE A 375 -8.74 -17.28 -0.46
N GLN A 376 -9.75 -16.50 -0.03
CA GLN A 376 -10.68 -15.82 -0.93
C GLN A 376 -10.49 -14.31 -0.90
N ASP A 377 -10.66 -13.66 -2.08
CA ASP A 377 -10.73 -12.20 -2.20
C ASP A 377 -12.02 -11.68 -1.54
N MET A 378 -11.92 -11.37 -0.25
CA MET A 378 -13.02 -10.86 0.56
C MET A 378 -13.49 -9.47 0.12
N TYR A 379 -12.60 -8.70 -0.52
CA TYR A 379 -12.94 -7.35 -0.97
C TYR A 379 -13.89 -7.40 -2.17
N ASN A 380 -13.52 -8.16 -3.19
CA ASN A 380 -14.38 -8.37 -4.35
C ASN A 380 -15.69 -9.09 -3.96
N TYR A 381 -15.62 -10.03 -3.01
CA TYR A 381 -16.82 -10.66 -2.46
C TYR A 381 -17.76 -9.63 -1.84
N ALA A 382 -17.26 -8.69 -1.01
CA ALA A 382 -18.08 -7.65 -0.39
C ALA A 382 -18.72 -6.71 -1.42
N LEU A 383 -18.00 -6.39 -2.51
CA LEU A 383 -18.51 -5.54 -3.59
C LEU A 383 -19.59 -6.23 -4.45
N THR A 384 -19.42 -7.52 -4.72
CA THR A 384 -20.29 -8.25 -5.66
C THR A 384 -21.45 -8.97 -5.00
N ARG A 385 -21.38 -9.19 -3.70
CA ARG A 385 -22.42 -9.92 -2.97
C ARG A 385 -23.68 -9.09 -2.77
N SER A 386 -24.82 -9.68 -3.06
CA SER A 386 -26.11 -9.01 -2.91
C SER A 386 -26.38 -8.61 -1.45
N ARG A 387 -26.81 -7.36 -1.25
CA ARG A 387 -27.08 -6.77 0.07
C ARG A 387 -28.43 -7.15 0.65
N VAL A 388 -29.28 -7.81 -0.12
CA VAL A 388 -30.56 -8.38 0.35
C VAL A 388 -30.37 -9.68 1.14
N LEU A 389 -29.21 -10.33 1.01
CA LEU A 389 -28.89 -11.58 1.69
C LEU A 389 -28.56 -11.33 3.17
N ASP A 390 -28.96 -12.27 4.01
CA ASP A 390 -28.64 -12.23 5.44
C ASP A 390 -27.27 -12.89 5.70
N ALA A 391 -26.36 -12.16 6.30
CA ALA A 391 -25.02 -12.66 6.61
C ALA A 391 -25.04 -13.82 7.63
N LYS A 392 -26.11 -13.95 8.40
CA LYS A 392 -26.28 -15.01 9.41
C LYS A 392 -26.94 -16.28 8.85
N GLN A 393 -27.46 -16.23 7.62
CA GLN A 393 -28.08 -17.39 6.98
C GLN A 393 -27.11 -18.06 6.02
N TYR A 394 -27.10 -19.40 6.05
CA TYR A 394 -26.43 -20.18 5.02
C TYR A 394 -27.25 -20.14 3.73
N TYR A 395 -26.63 -19.60 2.70
CA TYR A 395 -27.14 -19.73 1.34
C TYR A 395 -26.37 -20.86 0.67
N THR A 396 -27.08 -21.79 0.03
CA THR A 396 -26.42 -22.82 -0.77
C THR A 396 -25.61 -22.14 -1.85
N MET A 397 -24.33 -22.00 -1.59
CA MET A 397 -23.37 -21.64 -2.60
C MET A 397 -22.84 -22.95 -3.17
N ASN A 398 -23.00 -23.17 -4.45
CA ASN A 398 -22.17 -24.16 -5.09
C ASN A 398 -20.74 -23.61 -5.05
N TYR A 399 -19.99 -24.10 -4.11
CA TYR A 399 -18.55 -24.07 -4.24
C TYR A 399 -18.20 -24.88 -5.47
N ALA A 400 -17.84 -24.20 -6.53
CA ALA A 400 -16.83 -24.76 -7.39
C ALA A 400 -15.53 -24.53 -6.63
N PRO A 401 -14.87 -25.56 -6.13
CA PRO A 401 -13.52 -25.44 -5.64
C PRO A 401 -12.65 -25.22 -6.87
N TYR A 402 -12.01 -24.07 -6.95
CA TYR A 402 -10.93 -23.80 -7.89
C TYR A 402 -9.81 -23.08 -7.18
#